data_1f8ce01bd34804056797e20b2ff056fe
#
_entry.id   1f8ce01bd34804056797e20b2ff056fe
#
_cell.length_a   1.000
_cell.length_b   1.000
_cell.length_c   1.000
_cell.angle_alpha   90.00
_cell.angle_beta   90.00
_cell.angle_gamma   90.00
#
_symmetry.space_group_name_H-M   'P 1'
#
loop_
_entity.id
_entity.type
_entity.pdbx_description
1 polymer ?
#
loop_
_entity_poly.entity_id
_entity_poly.type
_entity_poly.pdbx_seq_one_letter_code
_entity_poly.pdbx_strand_id
1 'polypeptide(L)'
;MSPMGTVSAAEDGKATGWHTLHYGARALGQVGLIMLEVHAVTQQGKDSGSLGIWSDEHISPLQKVVQAIHDQGSKVGLQLWHVGRKGSLPQETAVSASGLPHRERATSALSLEEIHNLVLAFRDAAVRASQAGIDVIEFRQTAGIATAAVGLITHGIQAKEILRNGRADLVAVGRALLRNPFWPRQAAEQLGVRIEGPAPYNHFWF
;
A
#
# COMPACT_ATOMS: atom_id res chain seq x y z
N MET A 1 -4.37 7.50 -1.77
CA MET A 1 -5.02 6.17 -1.78
C MET A 1 -4.50 5.37 -0.61
N SER A 2 -5.36 4.75 0.21
CA SER A 2 -4.93 3.85 1.29
C SER A 2 -4.47 2.50 0.74
N PRO A 3 -3.58 1.77 1.45
CA PRO A 3 -3.18 0.42 1.05
C PRO A 3 -4.37 -0.56 1.17
N MET A 4 -4.61 -1.32 0.12
CA MET A 4 -5.72 -2.28 0.07
C MET A 4 -5.26 -3.52 -0.67
N GLY A 5 -5.26 -4.68 0.01
CA GLY A 5 -4.93 -5.96 -0.60
C GLY A 5 -5.89 -6.32 -1.72
N THR A 6 -5.35 -6.64 -2.88
CA THR A 6 -6.13 -6.99 -4.08
C THR A 6 -6.16 -8.49 -4.33
N VAL A 7 -5.30 -9.24 -3.64
CA VAL A 7 -5.17 -10.71 -3.77
C VAL A 7 -4.95 -11.12 -5.24
N SER A 8 -4.10 -10.36 -5.95
CA SER A 8 -3.91 -10.49 -7.41
C SER A 8 -2.49 -10.89 -7.80
N ALA A 9 -1.58 -11.06 -6.84
CA ALA A 9 -0.23 -11.53 -7.11
C ALA A 9 -0.22 -13.05 -7.38
N ALA A 10 0.70 -13.47 -8.24
CA ALA A 10 1.02 -14.88 -8.42
C ALA A 10 1.78 -15.44 -7.19
N GLU A 11 2.06 -16.74 -7.20
CA GLU A 11 2.74 -17.41 -6.07
C GLU A 11 4.13 -16.82 -5.76
N ASP A 12 4.82 -16.30 -6.77
CA ASP A 12 6.12 -15.66 -6.63
C ASP A 12 6.06 -14.26 -6.00
N GLY A 13 4.86 -13.73 -5.74
CA GLY A 13 4.65 -12.42 -5.12
C GLY A 13 5.05 -11.21 -5.97
N LYS A 14 5.37 -11.39 -7.25
CA LYS A 14 5.83 -10.30 -8.13
C LYS A 14 4.66 -9.45 -8.62
N ALA A 15 4.92 -8.16 -8.78
CA ALA A 15 3.97 -7.26 -9.41
C ALA A 15 3.79 -7.61 -10.90
N THR A 16 2.57 -7.46 -11.41
CA THR A 16 2.19 -7.81 -12.77
C THR A 16 1.62 -6.60 -13.52
N GLY A 17 1.35 -6.74 -14.82
CA GLY A 17 0.67 -5.72 -15.61
C GLY A 17 -0.69 -5.30 -15.03
N TRP A 18 -1.37 -6.20 -14.32
CA TRP A 18 -2.61 -5.88 -13.62
C TRP A 18 -2.39 -4.80 -12.55
N HIS A 19 -1.32 -4.91 -11.74
CA HIS A 19 -0.97 -3.93 -10.72
C HIS A 19 -0.63 -2.57 -11.35
N THR A 20 0.09 -2.57 -12.48
CA THR A 20 0.38 -1.35 -13.25
C THR A 20 -0.90 -0.65 -13.70
N LEU A 21 -1.86 -1.37 -14.26
CA LEU A 21 -3.15 -0.82 -14.67
C LEU A 21 -3.98 -0.36 -13.47
N HIS A 22 -4.02 -1.18 -12.41
CA HIS A 22 -4.79 -0.89 -11.20
C HIS A 22 -4.35 0.43 -10.55
N TYR A 23 -3.06 0.59 -10.28
CA TYR A 23 -2.53 1.78 -9.63
C TYR A 23 -2.39 2.96 -10.59
N GLY A 24 -2.01 2.71 -11.84
CA GLY A 24 -1.91 3.74 -12.89
C GLY A 24 -3.24 4.45 -13.15
N ALA A 25 -4.36 3.74 -13.13
CA ALA A 25 -5.68 4.35 -13.27
C ALA A 25 -6.00 5.36 -12.13
N ARG A 26 -5.50 5.12 -10.91
CA ARG A 26 -5.66 6.04 -9.77
C ARG A 26 -4.70 7.22 -9.86
N ALA A 27 -3.51 7.01 -10.39
CA ALA A 27 -2.57 8.09 -10.69
C ALA A 27 -3.12 9.03 -11.76
N LEU A 28 -3.71 8.50 -12.83
CA LEU A 28 -4.47 9.30 -13.82
C LEU A 28 -5.57 10.14 -13.16
N GLY A 29 -6.19 9.63 -12.09
CA GLY A 29 -7.18 10.34 -11.29
C GLY A 29 -6.62 11.43 -10.38
N GLN A 30 -5.32 11.75 -10.48
CA GLN A 30 -4.63 12.80 -9.71
C GLN A 30 -4.61 12.54 -8.19
N VAL A 31 -4.45 11.29 -7.78
CA VAL A 31 -4.19 10.94 -6.38
C VAL A 31 -2.78 11.37 -6.01
N GLY A 32 -2.60 12.26 -5.03
CA GLY A 32 -1.29 12.80 -4.66
C GLY A 32 -0.31 11.74 -4.11
N LEU A 33 -0.80 10.78 -3.30
CA LEU A 33 -0.02 9.66 -2.78
C LEU A 33 -0.80 8.36 -2.90
N ILE A 34 -0.21 7.36 -3.55
CA ILE A 34 -0.76 6.02 -3.69
C ILE A 34 0.03 5.08 -2.79
N MET A 35 -0.58 4.62 -1.71
CA MET A 35 -0.03 3.53 -0.90
C MET A 35 -0.38 2.20 -1.57
N LEU A 36 0.65 1.49 -2.02
CA LEU A 36 0.51 0.14 -2.54
C LEU A 36 0.09 -0.81 -1.42
N GLU A 37 -0.55 -1.89 -1.79
CA GLU A 37 -0.92 -2.95 -0.86
C GLU A 37 0.26 -3.57 -0.14
N VAL A 38 -0.01 -4.41 0.84
CA VAL A 38 1.01 -5.10 1.64
C VAL A 38 1.99 -5.87 0.77
N HIS A 39 3.28 -5.71 1.05
CA HIS A 39 4.37 -6.48 0.47
C HIS A 39 5.05 -7.30 1.58
N ALA A 40 5.03 -8.61 1.44
CA ALA A 40 5.63 -9.51 2.40
C ALA A 40 7.16 -9.38 2.39
N VAL A 41 7.76 -9.27 3.58
CA VAL A 41 9.22 -9.12 3.76
C VAL A 41 9.96 -10.46 3.76
N THR A 42 9.23 -11.56 3.89
CA THR A 42 9.75 -12.94 3.75
C THR A 42 8.74 -13.77 2.96
N GLN A 43 9.20 -14.82 2.28
CA GLN A 43 8.32 -15.75 1.58
C GLN A 43 7.36 -16.44 2.55
N GLN A 44 7.85 -16.84 3.72
CA GLN A 44 7.04 -17.44 4.78
C GLN A 44 5.97 -16.46 5.33
N GLY A 45 6.28 -15.16 5.34
CA GLY A 45 5.40 -14.11 5.83
C GLY A 45 4.34 -13.63 4.85
N LYS A 46 4.25 -14.20 3.66
CA LYS A 46 3.21 -13.85 2.68
C LYS A 46 1.88 -14.52 2.99
N ASP A 47 0.82 -14.01 2.41
CA ASP A 47 -0.48 -14.69 2.31
C ASP A 47 -0.82 -14.97 0.83
N SER A 48 -1.85 -15.77 0.59
CA SER A 48 -2.29 -16.09 -0.78
C SER A 48 -2.59 -14.81 -1.56
N GLY A 49 -2.05 -14.70 -2.77
CA GLY A 49 -2.25 -13.56 -3.65
C GLY A 49 -1.65 -12.23 -3.18
N SER A 50 -0.85 -12.21 -2.10
CA SER A 50 -0.17 -11.00 -1.67
C SER A 50 1.12 -10.76 -2.42
N LEU A 51 1.45 -9.48 -2.63
CA LEU A 51 2.76 -9.08 -3.16
C LEU A 51 3.88 -9.36 -2.15
N GLY A 52 5.09 -9.44 -2.64
CA GLY A 52 6.31 -9.62 -1.86
C GLY A 52 7.43 -8.68 -2.28
N ILE A 53 8.42 -8.58 -1.39
CA ILE A 53 9.66 -7.84 -1.63
C ILE A 53 10.85 -8.49 -0.90
N TRP A 54 10.77 -9.80 -0.69
CA TRP A 54 11.79 -10.57 0.04
C TRP A 54 13.06 -10.90 -0.75
N SER A 55 13.06 -10.68 -2.07
CA SER A 55 14.25 -10.88 -2.92
C SER A 55 14.39 -9.78 -3.95
N ASP A 56 15.57 -9.62 -4.52
CA ASP A 56 15.88 -8.58 -5.51
C ASP A 56 15.10 -8.76 -6.82
N GLU A 57 14.62 -9.97 -7.11
CA GLU A 57 13.77 -10.25 -8.26
C GLU A 57 12.45 -9.48 -8.25
N HIS A 58 12.00 -9.00 -7.09
CA HIS A 58 10.78 -8.19 -6.96
C HIS A 58 10.99 -6.73 -7.38
N ILE A 59 12.26 -6.24 -7.40
CA ILE A 59 12.57 -4.83 -7.66
C ILE A 59 12.10 -4.43 -9.07
N SER A 60 12.55 -5.11 -10.10
CA SER A 60 12.24 -4.73 -11.49
C SER A 60 10.73 -4.77 -11.84
N PRO A 61 9.94 -5.78 -11.44
CA PRO A 61 8.49 -5.74 -11.60
C PRO A 61 7.82 -4.58 -10.85
N LEU A 62 8.28 -4.27 -9.63
CA LEU A 62 7.76 -3.18 -8.83
C LEU A 62 8.11 -1.81 -9.43
N GLN A 63 9.32 -1.63 -9.98
CA GLN A 63 9.75 -0.41 -10.66
C GLN A 63 8.78 -0.02 -11.79
N LYS A 64 8.24 -0.98 -12.54
CA LYS A 64 7.28 -0.71 -13.61
C LYS A 64 5.98 -0.10 -13.09
N VAL A 65 5.51 -0.57 -11.94
CA VAL A 65 4.33 -0.02 -11.26
C VAL A 65 4.63 1.39 -10.75
N VAL A 66 5.77 1.57 -10.08
CA VAL A 66 6.21 2.87 -9.54
C VAL A 66 6.36 3.90 -10.65
N GLN A 67 7.02 3.55 -11.75
CA GLN A 67 7.22 4.43 -12.89
C GLN A 67 5.88 4.87 -13.50
N ALA A 68 4.95 3.94 -13.72
CA ALA A 68 3.63 4.27 -14.27
C ALA A 68 2.84 5.26 -13.39
N ILE A 69 3.06 5.22 -12.07
CA ILE A 69 2.45 6.14 -11.10
C ILE A 69 3.16 7.50 -11.13
N HIS A 70 4.50 7.50 -11.10
CA HIS A 70 5.32 8.72 -11.14
C HIS A 70 5.11 9.51 -12.44
N ASP A 71 4.96 8.83 -13.59
CA ASP A 71 4.69 9.46 -14.89
C ASP A 71 3.39 10.29 -14.89
N GLN A 72 2.48 10.02 -13.96
CA GLN A 72 1.25 10.78 -13.77
C GLN A 72 1.35 11.83 -12.65
N GLY A 73 2.54 12.05 -12.07
CA GLY A 73 2.78 13.05 -11.04
C GLY A 73 2.40 12.62 -9.60
N SER A 74 1.93 11.40 -9.40
CA SER A 74 1.62 10.86 -8.06
C SER A 74 2.87 10.36 -7.35
N LYS A 75 2.88 10.44 -6.01
CA LYS A 75 3.88 9.78 -5.15
C LYS A 75 3.44 8.36 -4.81
N VAL A 76 4.42 7.50 -4.52
CA VAL A 76 4.19 6.07 -4.25
C VAL A 76 4.68 5.72 -2.85
N GLY A 77 3.79 5.14 -2.07
CA GLY A 77 4.14 4.50 -0.80
C GLY A 77 3.96 2.99 -0.87
N LEU A 78 4.60 2.27 0.04
CA LEU A 78 4.54 0.83 0.13
C LEU A 78 4.36 0.40 1.58
N GLN A 79 3.42 -0.52 1.84
CA GLN A 79 3.21 -1.09 3.16
C GLN A 79 3.99 -2.40 3.31
N LEU A 80 4.98 -2.42 4.20
CA LEU A 80 5.72 -3.63 4.56
C LEU A 80 4.98 -4.42 5.64
N TRP A 81 4.92 -5.72 5.50
CA TRP A 81 4.30 -6.58 6.48
C TRP A 81 4.89 -7.98 6.55
N HIS A 82 4.49 -8.68 7.62
CA HIS A 82 4.57 -10.12 7.79
C HIS A 82 3.22 -10.60 8.27
N VAL A 83 2.64 -11.61 7.62
CA VAL A 83 1.26 -12.06 7.93
C VAL A 83 1.13 -12.64 9.35
N GLY A 84 2.22 -13.19 9.87
CA GLY A 84 2.26 -13.76 11.21
C GLY A 84 1.31 -14.95 11.38
N ARG A 85 0.68 -15.05 12.57
CA ARG A 85 -0.25 -16.14 12.91
C ARG A 85 -1.54 -16.17 12.08
N LYS A 86 -1.81 -15.12 11.30
CA LYS A 86 -3.00 -15.05 10.44
C LYS A 86 -2.79 -15.66 9.08
N GLY A 87 -1.55 -16.04 8.72
CA GLY A 87 -1.22 -16.64 7.44
C GLY A 87 -2.11 -17.84 7.12
N SER A 88 -2.55 -17.94 5.86
CA SER A 88 -3.49 -18.97 5.42
C SER A 88 -2.83 -20.07 4.57
N LEU A 89 -1.56 -19.93 4.22
CA LEU A 89 -0.86 -20.90 3.36
C LEU A 89 -0.68 -22.25 4.10
N PRO A 90 -1.25 -23.34 3.59
CA PRO A 90 -1.22 -24.64 4.28
C PRO A 90 0.20 -25.21 4.48
N GLN A 91 1.10 -24.93 3.52
CA GLN A 91 2.47 -25.43 3.51
C GLN A 91 3.40 -24.65 4.43
N GLU A 92 2.97 -23.48 4.95
CA GLU A 92 3.79 -22.61 5.78
C GLU A 92 3.39 -22.74 7.24
N THR A 93 4.37 -22.81 8.14
CA THR A 93 4.13 -22.74 9.58
C THR A 93 3.78 -21.31 9.96
N ALA A 94 2.63 -21.09 10.56
CA ALA A 94 2.27 -19.81 11.12
C ALA A 94 3.18 -19.47 12.31
N VAL A 95 3.75 -18.27 12.34
CA VAL A 95 4.64 -17.81 13.41
C VAL A 95 4.13 -16.53 14.06
N SER A 96 4.49 -16.32 15.31
CA SER A 96 4.14 -15.10 16.05
C SER A 96 5.08 -14.92 17.24
N ALA A 97 4.93 -13.84 18.01
CA ALA A 97 5.66 -13.62 19.24
C ALA A 97 5.32 -14.67 20.34
N SER A 98 4.24 -15.42 20.17
CA SER A 98 3.84 -16.49 21.09
C SER A 98 3.29 -17.69 20.33
N GLY A 99 3.38 -18.90 20.90
CA GLY A 99 2.84 -20.13 20.32
C GLY A 99 1.30 -20.27 20.44
N LEU A 100 0.59 -19.21 20.81
CA LEU A 100 -0.87 -19.26 20.94
C LEU A 100 -1.53 -19.40 19.55
N PRO A 101 -2.35 -20.44 19.37
CA PRO A 101 -3.01 -20.69 18.08
C PRO A 101 -3.93 -19.54 17.69
N HIS A 102 -4.06 -19.31 16.39
CA HIS A 102 -5.04 -18.39 15.84
C HIS A 102 -6.17 -19.20 15.21
N ARG A 103 -7.37 -19.09 15.78
CA ARG A 103 -8.50 -19.98 15.45
C ARG A 103 -8.06 -21.43 15.69
N GLU A 104 -8.18 -22.31 14.68
CA GLU A 104 -7.78 -23.73 14.77
C GLU A 104 -6.35 -23.99 14.26
N ARG A 105 -5.64 -22.95 13.79
CA ARG A 105 -4.30 -23.10 13.23
C ARG A 105 -3.23 -23.03 14.31
N ALA A 106 -2.38 -24.05 14.37
CA ALA A 106 -1.20 -24.04 15.21
C ALA A 106 -0.25 -22.91 14.83
N THR A 107 0.39 -22.33 15.83
CA THR A 107 1.34 -21.21 15.65
C THR A 107 2.59 -21.53 16.45
N SER A 108 3.76 -21.33 15.85
CA SER A 108 5.04 -21.42 16.54
C SER A 108 5.46 -20.06 17.08
N ALA A 109 6.01 -20.04 18.30
CA ALA A 109 6.65 -18.84 18.82
C ALA A 109 8.00 -18.64 18.13
N LEU A 110 8.28 -17.41 17.70
CA LEU A 110 9.60 -17.05 17.16
C LEU A 110 10.63 -17.03 18.29
N SER A 111 11.80 -17.62 18.04
CA SER A 111 13.00 -17.46 18.87
C SER A 111 13.55 -16.03 18.74
N LEU A 112 14.46 -15.64 19.65
CA LEU A 112 15.14 -14.33 19.57
C LEU A 112 15.96 -14.18 18.28
N GLU A 113 16.55 -15.26 17.79
CA GLU A 113 17.27 -15.26 16.53
C GLU A 113 16.35 -15.04 15.32
N GLU A 114 15.22 -15.74 15.28
CA GLU A 114 14.22 -15.56 14.23
C GLU A 114 13.60 -14.15 14.25
N ILE A 115 13.38 -13.57 15.43
CA ILE A 115 12.95 -12.16 15.56
C ILE A 115 14.03 -11.23 14.99
N HIS A 116 15.30 -11.45 15.31
CA HIS A 116 16.41 -10.66 14.74
C HIS A 116 16.46 -10.77 13.22
N ASN A 117 16.35 -11.97 12.67
CA ASN A 117 16.31 -12.22 11.23
C ASN A 117 15.10 -11.55 10.56
N LEU A 118 13.97 -11.53 11.22
CA LEU A 118 12.77 -10.81 10.72
C LEU A 118 13.01 -9.29 10.68
N VAL A 119 13.65 -8.71 11.68
CA VAL A 119 14.04 -7.28 11.67
C VAL A 119 14.96 -6.98 10.49
N LEU A 120 15.94 -7.85 10.22
CA LEU A 120 16.81 -7.71 9.05
C LEU A 120 16.02 -7.82 7.74
N ALA A 121 15.05 -8.73 7.65
CA ALA A 121 14.19 -8.86 6.48
C ALA A 121 13.36 -7.58 6.22
N PHE A 122 12.84 -6.93 7.25
CA PHE A 122 12.18 -5.62 7.10
C PHE A 122 13.13 -4.54 6.62
N ARG A 123 14.37 -4.49 7.14
CA ARG A 123 15.41 -3.56 6.67
C ARG A 123 15.73 -3.78 5.20
N ASP A 124 15.97 -5.02 4.80
CA ASP A 124 16.35 -5.36 3.42
C ASP A 124 15.19 -5.11 2.46
N ALA A 125 13.95 -5.37 2.89
CA ALA A 125 12.74 -5.02 2.15
C ALA A 125 12.62 -3.49 1.94
N ALA A 126 12.95 -2.69 2.94
CA ALA A 126 12.95 -1.23 2.83
C ALA A 126 14.03 -0.74 1.84
N VAL A 127 15.21 -1.37 1.83
CA VAL A 127 16.26 -1.06 0.85
C VAL A 127 15.78 -1.38 -0.57
N ARG A 128 15.19 -2.56 -0.80
CA ARG A 128 14.62 -2.93 -2.11
C ARG A 128 13.50 -1.99 -2.55
N ALA A 129 12.63 -1.59 -1.62
CA ALA A 129 11.59 -0.61 -1.90
C ALA A 129 12.17 0.72 -2.37
N SER A 130 13.21 1.22 -1.70
CA SER A 130 13.95 2.43 -2.12
C SER A 130 14.56 2.26 -3.51
N GLN A 131 15.19 1.11 -3.79
CA GLN A 131 15.77 0.80 -5.12
C GLN A 131 14.68 0.71 -6.21
N ALA A 132 13.47 0.30 -5.86
CA ALA A 132 12.33 0.32 -6.77
C ALA A 132 11.73 1.72 -7.00
N GLY A 133 12.20 2.75 -6.29
CA GLY A 133 11.74 4.13 -6.43
C GLY A 133 10.57 4.50 -5.53
N ILE A 134 10.30 3.75 -4.47
CA ILE A 134 9.26 4.06 -3.48
C ILE A 134 9.63 5.32 -2.70
N ASP A 135 8.70 6.28 -2.63
CA ASP A 135 8.87 7.56 -1.91
C ASP A 135 8.60 7.44 -0.40
N VAL A 136 7.69 6.54 0.02
CA VAL A 136 7.22 6.42 1.41
C VAL A 136 7.10 4.96 1.81
N ILE A 137 7.61 4.59 2.98
CA ILE A 137 7.43 3.25 3.55
C ILE A 137 6.52 3.37 4.77
N GLU A 138 5.47 2.54 4.79
CA GLU A 138 4.57 2.42 5.93
C GLU A 138 4.93 1.18 6.76
N PHE A 139 5.21 1.42 8.05
CA PHE A 139 5.27 0.38 9.08
C PHE A 139 4.03 0.48 9.95
N ARG A 140 3.40 -0.64 10.25
CA ARG A 140 2.11 -0.65 10.95
C ARG A 140 2.18 -0.28 12.44
N GLN A 141 3.22 0.39 12.90
CA GLN A 141 3.27 0.92 14.29
C GLN A 141 4.01 2.22 14.35
N THR A 142 3.38 3.26 15.05
CA THR A 142 4.23 4.26 15.69
C THR A 142 3.50 5.34 16.50
N ALA A 143 4.22 5.90 17.50
CA ALA A 143 3.95 7.17 18.15
C ALA A 143 4.84 8.26 17.53
N GLY A 144 4.30 9.47 17.27
CA GLY A 144 5.09 10.65 16.87
C GLY A 144 5.28 10.83 15.36
N ILE A 145 4.46 10.22 14.51
CA ILE A 145 4.51 10.36 13.05
C ILE A 145 3.20 10.99 12.54
N ALA A 146 3.29 11.65 11.37
CA ALA A 146 2.13 12.20 10.68
C ALA A 146 0.99 11.18 10.59
N THR A 147 -0.21 11.60 10.95
CA THR A 147 -1.39 10.74 11.04
C THR A 147 -2.24 10.84 9.78
N ALA A 148 -2.79 9.72 9.33
CA ALA A 148 -3.73 9.68 8.22
C ALA A 148 -5.12 9.21 8.68
N ALA A 149 -6.14 10.03 8.46
CA ALA A 149 -7.52 9.60 8.65
C ALA A 149 -7.95 8.71 7.49
N VAL A 150 -8.44 7.52 7.83
CA VAL A 150 -8.92 6.55 6.85
C VAL A 150 -10.26 5.95 7.28
N GLY A 151 -11.11 5.68 6.31
CA GLY A 151 -12.38 5.01 6.51
C GLY A 151 -13.61 5.90 6.29
N LEU A 152 -14.56 5.40 5.49
CA LEU A 152 -15.85 6.03 5.18
C LEU A 152 -15.76 7.47 4.64
N ILE A 153 -14.60 7.90 4.15
CA ILE A 153 -14.42 9.19 3.51
C ILE A 153 -14.85 9.06 2.04
N THR A 154 -15.97 9.70 1.71
CA THR A 154 -16.60 9.62 0.39
C THR A 154 -16.76 10.97 -0.27
N HIS A 155 -16.62 12.06 0.47
CA HIS A 155 -16.89 13.43 0.04
C HIS A 155 -15.67 14.34 0.27
N GLY A 156 -15.40 15.25 -0.69
CA GLY A 156 -14.32 16.24 -0.59
C GLY A 156 -14.49 17.18 0.61
N ILE A 157 -15.72 17.59 0.91
CA ILE A 157 -16.03 18.44 2.08
C ILE A 157 -15.67 17.74 3.38
N GLN A 158 -16.03 16.46 3.53
CA GLN A 158 -15.67 15.65 4.70
C GLN A 158 -14.13 15.54 4.87
N ALA A 159 -13.42 15.31 3.77
CA ALA A 159 -11.96 15.26 3.78
C ALA A 159 -11.35 16.60 4.23
N LYS A 160 -11.82 17.72 3.69
CA LYS A 160 -11.40 19.06 4.06
C LYS A 160 -11.62 19.38 5.54
N GLU A 161 -12.76 19.00 6.10
CA GLU A 161 -13.08 19.24 7.52
C GLU A 161 -12.16 18.45 8.45
N ILE A 162 -11.79 17.21 8.11
CA ILE A 162 -10.84 16.41 8.89
C ILE A 162 -9.51 17.14 9.01
N LEU A 163 -8.97 17.60 7.88
CA LEU A 163 -7.69 18.33 7.84
C LEU A 163 -7.79 19.68 8.55
N ARG A 164 -8.84 20.46 8.25
CA ARG A 164 -9.03 21.81 8.83
C ARG A 164 -9.17 21.79 10.35
N ASN A 165 -9.79 20.76 10.90
CA ASN A 165 -10.00 20.61 12.34
C ASN A 165 -8.81 19.95 13.06
N GLY A 166 -7.68 19.73 12.37
CA GLY A 166 -6.48 19.12 12.95
C GLY A 166 -6.67 17.70 13.44
N ARG A 167 -7.66 16.96 12.88
CA ARG A 167 -7.94 15.58 13.27
C ARG A 167 -6.99 14.56 12.65
N ALA A 168 -6.33 14.95 11.58
CA ALA A 168 -5.26 14.21 10.93
C ALA A 168 -4.44 15.13 10.02
N ASP A 169 -3.22 14.73 9.72
CA ASP A 169 -2.31 15.45 8.81
C ASP A 169 -2.59 15.11 7.34
N LEU A 170 -3.10 13.90 7.10
CA LEU A 170 -3.44 13.39 5.78
C LEU A 170 -4.84 12.75 5.78
N VAL A 171 -5.42 12.65 4.60
CA VAL A 171 -6.64 11.89 4.36
C VAL A 171 -6.36 10.76 3.38
N ALA A 172 -6.61 9.53 3.79
CA ALA A 172 -6.45 8.35 2.95
C ALA A 172 -7.82 7.79 2.53
N VAL A 173 -8.03 7.70 1.22
CA VAL A 173 -9.29 7.25 0.62
C VAL A 173 -9.08 5.87 -0.01
N GLY A 174 -9.90 4.92 0.37
CA GLY A 174 -9.84 3.54 -0.15
C GLY A 174 -10.98 3.23 -1.11
N ARG A 175 -12.09 2.70 -0.59
CA ARG A 175 -13.20 2.17 -1.39
C ARG A 175 -13.80 3.15 -2.40
N ALA A 176 -13.82 4.45 -2.10
CA ALA A 176 -14.27 5.46 -3.05
C ALA A 176 -13.36 5.52 -4.29
N LEU A 177 -12.04 5.42 -4.12
CA LEU A 177 -11.07 5.35 -5.22
C LEU A 177 -11.13 4.01 -5.99
N LEU A 178 -11.55 2.91 -5.36
CA LEU A 178 -11.79 1.66 -6.09
C LEU A 178 -12.98 1.78 -7.04
N ARG A 179 -14.03 2.51 -6.62
CA ARG A 179 -15.24 2.75 -7.42
C ARG A 179 -15.04 3.83 -8.49
N ASN A 180 -14.33 4.88 -8.15
CA ASN A 180 -14.04 6.01 -9.04
C ASN A 180 -12.56 6.41 -8.93
N PRO A 181 -11.70 5.99 -9.86
CA PRO A 181 -10.28 6.41 -9.90
C PRO A 181 -10.09 7.93 -9.95
N PHE A 182 -11.07 8.66 -10.48
CA PHE A 182 -11.09 10.13 -10.58
C PHE A 182 -11.75 10.82 -9.38
N TRP A 183 -11.86 10.15 -8.24
CA TRP A 183 -12.42 10.74 -7.01
C TRP A 183 -11.77 12.08 -6.60
N PRO A 184 -10.44 12.33 -6.76
CA PRO A 184 -9.86 13.64 -6.47
C PRO A 184 -10.48 14.78 -7.28
N ARG A 185 -10.78 14.55 -8.56
CA ARG A 185 -11.51 15.52 -9.39
C ARG A 185 -12.91 15.78 -8.84
N GLN A 186 -13.65 14.74 -8.52
CA GLN A 186 -14.98 14.87 -7.90
C GLN A 186 -14.91 15.65 -6.58
N ALA A 187 -13.89 15.39 -5.75
CA ALA A 187 -13.69 16.13 -4.51
C ALA A 187 -13.35 17.60 -4.75
N ALA A 188 -12.56 17.92 -5.78
CA ALA A 188 -12.25 19.28 -6.18
C ALA A 188 -13.51 20.04 -6.65
N GLU A 189 -14.34 19.42 -7.47
CA GLU A 189 -15.64 19.96 -7.90
C GLU A 189 -16.54 20.26 -6.69
N GLN A 190 -16.64 19.36 -5.71
CA GLN A 190 -17.41 19.55 -4.47
C GLN A 190 -16.88 20.70 -3.60
N LEU A 191 -15.58 21.00 -3.71
CA LEU A 191 -14.93 22.10 -2.98
C LEU A 191 -14.89 23.42 -3.77
N GLY A 192 -15.36 23.43 -5.01
CA GLY A 192 -15.32 24.59 -5.89
C GLY A 192 -13.90 24.99 -6.31
N VAL A 193 -12.96 24.03 -6.34
CA VAL A 193 -11.57 24.26 -6.73
C VAL A 193 -11.24 23.47 -8.01
N ARG A 194 -10.32 24.01 -8.81
CA ARG A 194 -9.79 23.31 -9.98
C ARG A 194 -8.52 22.58 -9.59
N ILE A 195 -8.32 21.40 -10.17
CA ILE A 195 -7.05 20.68 -10.18
C ILE A 195 -6.64 20.46 -11.64
N GLU A 196 -5.34 20.49 -11.92
CA GLU A 196 -4.83 20.18 -13.25
C GLU A 196 -5.03 18.70 -13.54
N GLY A 197 -5.49 18.41 -14.76
CA GLY A 197 -5.60 17.04 -15.26
C GLY A 197 -4.28 16.52 -15.83
N PRO A 198 -4.21 15.22 -16.16
CA PRO A 198 -3.12 14.67 -16.94
C PRO A 198 -2.97 15.45 -18.25
N ALA A 199 -1.73 15.73 -18.67
CA ALA A 199 -1.44 16.59 -19.83
C ALA A 199 -2.28 16.30 -21.09
N PRO A 200 -2.55 15.03 -21.49
CA PRO A 200 -3.38 14.72 -22.64
C PRO A 200 -4.86 15.15 -22.51
N TYR A 201 -5.36 15.31 -21.28
CA TYR A 201 -6.77 15.59 -20.98
C TYR A 201 -7.00 17.00 -20.43
N ASN A 202 -5.94 17.80 -20.25
CA ASN A 202 -6.03 19.07 -19.51
C ASN A 202 -7.08 20.03 -20.07
N HIS A 203 -7.32 20.04 -21.38
CA HIS A 203 -8.34 20.87 -22.02
C HIS A 203 -9.79 20.41 -21.78
N PHE A 204 -9.98 19.16 -21.36
CA PHE A 204 -11.28 18.53 -21.20
C PHE A 204 -11.55 18.08 -19.74
N TRP A 205 -10.63 18.40 -18.82
CA TRP A 205 -10.69 17.91 -17.45
C TRP A 205 -11.81 18.52 -16.62
N PHE A 206 -12.24 19.73 -16.98
CA PHE A 206 -13.36 20.46 -16.40
C PHE A 206 -14.31 20.97 -17.50
#